data_ea63c08cb9d5e37d3b45d92727a1a780
#
_entry.id   ea63c08cb9d5e37d3b45d92727a1a780
#
_cell.length_a   1.000
_cell.length_b   1.000
_cell.length_c   1.000
_cell.angle_alpha   90.00
_cell.angle_beta   90.00
_cell.angle_gamma   90.00
#
_symmetry.space_group_name_H-M   'P 1'
#
loop_
_entity.id
_entity.type
_entity.pdbx_description
1 polymer ?
#
loop_
_entity_poly.entity_id
_entity_poly.type
_entity_poly.pdbx_seq_one_letter_code
_entity_poly.pdbx_strand_id
1 'polypeptide(L)'
;MPPCGRTKRNFQIKRNQRLNLSADLKLISNRSAMTNFIPIFPLNVVLYPGEVLNLHIFEPRYKELVKECFANSKPFGVPAVINGHVAEFGTLVSITEIAKEYDNGEMDIITQGSHVFRILEIIKKIPDKLYSGAIVNYPENSDVYPRKDLMLVVLKAIRELHRILNISKDFRKPDEELNAYDLAHHAGLSLEEEYELLGLFREEQRQEYLKRHLGKVLPVVVEMEVLKERIMLNGHFKNLSSFRFE
;
A
#
# COMPACT_ATOMS: atom_id res chain seq x y z
N MET A 1 -47.09 30.71 25.55
CA MET A 1 -45.75 30.82 24.90
C MET A 1 -44.72 30.29 25.86
N PRO A 2 -44.08 29.16 25.58
CA PRO A 2 -42.85 28.73 26.28
C PRO A 2 -41.62 28.96 25.39
N PRO A 3 -40.44 29.24 25.96
CA PRO A 3 -39.23 29.47 25.21
C PRO A 3 -38.49 28.18 24.87
N CYS A 4 -37.89 28.25 23.71
CA CYS A 4 -37.11 27.26 22.98
C CYS A 4 -35.88 26.79 23.74
N GLY A 5 -35.76 25.47 23.97
CA GLY A 5 -34.60 24.78 24.50
C GLY A 5 -33.79 24.09 23.39
N ARG A 6 -32.90 24.81 22.75
CA ARG A 6 -31.85 24.23 21.89
C ARG A 6 -30.52 24.89 22.22
N THR A 7 -29.64 24.23 22.95
CA THR A 7 -28.17 24.50 22.85
C THR A 7 -27.35 23.74 23.90
N LYS A 8 -27.59 22.47 24.21
CA LYS A 8 -26.67 21.71 25.08
C LYS A 8 -26.15 20.39 24.52
N ARG A 9 -26.62 19.89 23.38
CA ARG A 9 -26.16 18.60 22.84
C ARG A 9 -24.91 18.69 21.92
N ASN A 10 -24.66 19.84 21.32
CA ASN A 10 -23.54 19.98 20.37
C ASN A 10 -22.15 20.21 21.02
N PHE A 11 -22.11 20.51 22.33
CA PHE A 11 -20.83 20.78 23.01
C PHE A 11 -20.17 19.51 23.58
N GLN A 12 -20.93 18.47 23.87
CA GLN A 12 -20.37 17.20 24.39
C GLN A 12 -19.80 16.30 23.29
N ILE A 13 -20.33 16.32 22.08
CA ILE A 13 -19.82 15.53 20.96
C ILE A 13 -18.43 16.00 20.52
N LYS A 14 -18.18 17.30 20.50
CA LYS A 14 -16.86 17.87 20.17
C LYS A 14 -15.79 17.62 21.25
N ARG A 15 -16.18 17.44 22.51
CA ARG A 15 -15.26 17.16 23.61
C ARG A 15 -14.78 15.71 23.64
N ASN A 16 -15.64 14.76 23.26
CA ASN A 16 -15.30 13.35 23.18
C ASN A 16 -14.40 13.03 21.95
N GLN A 17 -14.57 13.73 20.81
CA GLN A 17 -13.67 13.57 19.67
C GLN A 17 -12.25 14.11 19.95
N ARG A 18 -12.11 15.20 20.72
CA ARG A 18 -10.77 15.70 21.12
C ARG A 18 -10.06 14.84 22.15
N LEU A 19 -10.78 14.14 23.01
CA LEU A 19 -10.20 13.24 24.01
C LEU A 19 -9.66 11.95 23.36
N ASN A 20 -10.31 11.44 22.32
CA ASN A 20 -9.83 10.26 21.61
C ASN A 20 -8.57 10.56 20.77
N LEU A 21 -8.50 11.71 20.08
CA LEU A 21 -7.29 12.10 19.34
C LEU A 21 -6.04 12.23 20.25
N SER A 22 -6.20 12.71 21.49
CA SER A 22 -5.06 12.83 22.42
C SER A 22 -4.63 11.50 23.03
N ALA A 23 -5.55 10.54 23.17
CA ALA A 23 -5.25 9.19 23.62
C ALA A 23 -4.56 8.38 22.51
N ASP A 24 -5.03 8.52 21.27
CA ASP A 24 -4.43 7.88 20.11
C ASP A 24 -3.03 8.43 19.80
N LEU A 25 -2.81 9.74 19.92
CA LEU A 25 -1.49 10.36 19.78
C LEU A 25 -0.51 9.93 20.90
N LYS A 26 -0.96 9.73 22.13
CA LYS A 26 -0.13 9.19 23.22
C LYS A 26 0.18 7.70 23.04
N LEU A 27 -0.73 6.91 22.48
CA LEU A 27 -0.48 5.51 22.13
C LEU A 27 0.54 5.38 20.98
N ILE A 28 0.50 6.27 20.01
CA ILE A 28 1.44 6.31 18.88
C ILE A 28 2.84 6.73 19.36
N SER A 29 2.94 7.75 20.21
CA SER A 29 4.22 8.23 20.79
C SER A 29 4.97 7.19 21.61
N ASN A 30 4.27 6.25 22.27
CA ASN A 30 4.89 5.19 23.04
C ASN A 30 5.26 3.92 22.24
N ARG A 31 4.79 3.78 20.99
CA ARG A 31 5.07 2.61 20.15
C ARG A 31 6.47 2.60 19.54
N SER A 32 7.07 3.74 19.34
CA SER A 32 8.37 3.91 18.68
C SER A 32 9.56 3.26 19.42
N ALA A 33 9.42 2.96 20.73
CA ALA A 33 10.46 2.37 21.55
C ALA A 33 10.16 0.94 22.05
N MET A 34 8.96 0.38 21.75
CA MET A 34 8.58 -0.96 22.21
C MET A 34 8.86 -2.00 21.14
N THR A 35 9.69 -2.98 21.47
CA THR A 35 9.81 -4.20 20.66
C THR A 35 8.59 -5.08 20.89
N ASN A 36 7.93 -5.49 19.82
CA ASN A 36 6.76 -6.35 19.88
C ASN A 36 7.02 -7.63 19.11
N PHE A 37 6.49 -8.74 19.63
CA PHE A 37 6.42 -10.00 18.89
C PHE A 37 5.13 -10.03 18.09
N ILE A 38 5.23 -10.32 16.79
CA ILE A 38 4.09 -10.49 15.89
C ILE A 38 4.23 -11.76 15.04
N PRO A 39 3.12 -12.50 14.74
CA PRO A 39 3.11 -13.49 13.68
C PRO A 39 3.44 -12.84 12.35
N ILE A 40 4.12 -13.55 11.44
CA ILE A 40 4.45 -13.02 10.11
C ILE A 40 3.95 -13.92 8.99
N PHE A 41 3.50 -13.28 7.92
CA PHE A 41 3.13 -13.87 6.64
C PHE A 41 3.94 -13.20 5.51
N PRO A 42 5.14 -13.70 5.19
CA PRO A 42 5.97 -13.12 4.14
C PRO A 42 5.34 -13.30 2.76
N LEU A 43 5.30 -12.22 1.97
CA LEU A 43 4.76 -12.22 0.61
C LEU A 43 5.71 -11.52 -0.36
N ASN A 44 5.70 -11.99 -1.62
CA ASN A 44 6.46 -11.35 -2.71
C ASN A 44 5.72 -10.14 -3.28
N VAL A 45 5.26 -9.26 -2.38
CA VAL A 45 4.60 -7.99 -2.68
C VAL A 45 5.01 -6.98 -1.61
N VAL A 46 4.95 -5.70 -1.95
CA VAL A 46 5.02 -4.61 -0.99
C VAL A 46 3.60 -4.12 -0.71
N LEU A 47 3.22 -4.12 0.55
CA LEU A 47 1.93 -3.59 1.00
C LEU A 47 2.18 -2.28 1.74
N TYR A 48 1.42 -1.26 1.41
CA TYR A 48 1.52 0.04 2.06
C TYR A 48 0.46 0.25 3.16
N PRO A 49 0.73 1.12 4.15
CA PRO A 49 -0.29 1.56 5.09
C PRO A 49 -1.53 2.13 4.37
N GLY A 50 -2.72 1.72 4.83
CA GLY A 50 -3.99 2.14 4.22
C GLY A 50 -4.49 1.22 3.10
N GLU A 51 -3.69 0.31 2.59
CA GLU A 51 -4.11 -0.60 1.52
C GLU A 51 -4.95 -1.78 2.03
N VAL A 52 -5.85 -2.21 1.16
CA VAL A 52 -6.62 -3.45 1.31
C VAL A 52 -5.95 -4.54 0.50
N LEU A 53 -5.65 -5.67 1.14
CA LEU A 53 -5.10 -6.85 0.49
C LEU A 53 -6.06 -8.04 0.68
N ASN A 54 -6.48 -8.62 -0.45
CA ASN A 54 -7.27 -9.84 -0.46
C ASN A 54 -6.33 -11.04 -0.60
N LEU A 55 -6.48 -12.03 0.28
CA LEU A 55 -5.63 -13.20 0.33
C LEU A 55 -6.44 -14.48 0.27
N HIS A 56 -5.99 -15.43 -0.56
CA HIS A 56 -6.46 -16.81 -0.53
C HIS A 56 -5.51 -17.66 0.33
N ILE A 57 -6.02 -18.22 1.41
CA ILE A 57 -5.24 -18.93 2.43
C ILE A 57 -5.45 -20.42 2.27
N PHE A 58 -4.43 -21.12 1.78
CA PHE A 58 -4.48 -22.59 1.55
C PHE A 58 -3.43 -23.36 2.37
N GLU A 59 -2.28 -22.77 2.70
CA GLU A 59 -1.23 -23.43 3.48
C GLU A 59 -1.64 -23.65 4.96
N PRO A 60 -1.41 -24.86 5.54
CA PRO A 60 -1.81 -25.14 6.93
C PRO A 60 -1.28 -24.15 7.96
N ARG A 61 -0.01 -23.70 7.82
CA ARG A 61 0.60 -22.72 8.72
C ARG A 61 -0.12 -21.36 8.70
N TYR A 62 -0.60 -20.94 7.55
CA TYR A 62 -1.30 -19.66 7.44
C TYR A 62 -2.79 -19.79 7.75
N LYS A 63 -3.40 -20.97 7.57
CA LYS A 63 -4.74 -21.26 8.10
C LYS A 63 -4.77 -21.12 9.64
N GLU A 64 -3.74 -21.64 10.33
CA GLU A 64 -3.61 -21.50 11.78
C GLU A 64 -3.41 -20.03 12.19
N LEU A 65 -2.46 -19.33 11.54
CA LEU A 65 -2.18 -17.92 11.80
C LEU A 65 -3.45 -17.06 11.68
N VAL A 66 -4.16 -17.21 10.56
CA VAL A 66 -5.36 -16.41 10.27
C VAL A 66 -6.47 -16.71 11.28
N LYS A 67 -6.76 -17.98 11.58
CA LYS A 67 -7.78 -18.35 12.58
C LYS A 67 -7.47 -17.76 13.95
N GLU A 68 -6.21 -17.82 14.37
CA GLU A 68 -5.79 -17.29 15.67
C GLU A 68 -5.84 -15.77 15.71
N CYS A 69 -5.33 -15.11 14.66
CA CYS A 69 -5.35 -13.65 14.58
C CYS A 69 -6.77 -13.10 14.52
N PHE A 70 -7.65 -13.73 13.74
CA PHE A 70 -9.05 -13.31 13.63
C PHE A 70 -9.81 -13.52 14.94
N ALA A 71 -9.71 -14.71 15.56
CA ALA A 71 -10.39 -15.00 16.82
C ALA A 71 -10.00 -14.07 17.97
N ASN A 72 -8.74 -13.60 17.98
CA ASN A 72 -8.21 -12.72 19.03
C ASN A 72 -8.20 -11.23 18.63
N SER A 73 -8.69 -10.88 17.44
CA SER A 73 -8.60 -9.53 16.86
C SER A 73 -7.16 -8.97 16.89
N LYS A 74 -6.18 -9.85 16.65
CA LYS A 74 -4.75 -9.51 16.64
C LYS A 74 -4.26 -9.28 15.21
N PRO A 75 -3.46 -8.24 14.97
CA PRO A 75 -2.81 -8.05 13.68
C PRO A 75 -1.66 -9.05 13.49
N PHE A 76 -1.25 -9.22 12.23
CA PHE A 76 -0.02 -9.93 11.85
C PHE A 76 0.80 -9.09 10.88
N GLY A 77 2.08 -9.42 10.72
CA GLY A 77 2.98 -8.70 9.82
C GLY A 77 3.04 -9.34 8.44
N VAL A 78 3.04 -8.52 7.41
CA VAL A 78 3.33 -8.91 6.02
C VAL A 78 4.66 -8.26 5.63
N PRO A 79 5.81 -8.92 5.92
CA PRO A 79 7.10 -8.48 5.39
C PRO A 79 7.19 -8.78 3.90
N ALA A 80 7.82 -7.88 3.14
CA ALA A 80 8.12 -8.12 1.75
C ALA A 80 9.17 -9.24 1.58
N VAL A 81 9.06 -10.02 0.52
CA VAL A 81 10.09 -10.97 0.11
C VAL A 81 10.75 -10.41 -1.14
N ILE A 82 12.03 -10.06 -1.03
CA ILE A 82 12.83 -9.48 -2.11
C ILE A 82 13.94 -10.46 -2.46
N ASN A 83 14.04 -10.85 -3.71
CA ASN A 83 15.05 -11.80 -4.20
C ASN A 83 15.09 -13.11 -3.39
N GLY A 84 13.89 -13.62 -2.99
CA GLY A 84 13.76 -14.86 -2.23
C GLY A 84 14.06 -14.74 -0.73
N HIS A 85 14.34 -13.56 -0.22
CA HIS A 85 14.65 -13.31 1.18
C HIS A 85 13.59 -12.40 1.83
N VAL A 86 13.24 -12.74 3.08
CA VAL A 86 12.37 -11.86 3.88
C VAL A 86 13.12 -10.57 4.17
N ALA A 87 12.58 -9.47 3.72
CA ALA A 87 13.16 -8.14 3.88
C ALA A 87 12.90 -7.57 5.29
N GLU A 88 13.62 -6.52 5.63
CA GLU A 88 13.62 -5.92 6.96
C GLU A 88 12.31 -5.20 7.28
N PHE A 89 11.67 -4.58 6.27
CA PHE A 89 10.41 -3.85 6.44
C PHE A 89 9.22 -4.64 5.91
N GLY A 90 8.07 -4.38 6.51
CA GLY A 90 6.78 -4.87 6.10
C GLY A 90 5.66 -4.04 6.69
N THR A 91 4.43 -4.39 6.36
CA THR A 91 3.23 -3.70 6.84
C THR A 91 2.43 -4.59 7.77
N LEU A 92 2.06 -4.03 8.93
CA LEU A 92 1.16 -4.67 9.89
C LEU A 92 -0.25 -4.62 9.33
N VAL A 93 -0.94 -5.77 9.32
CA VAL A 93 -2.30 -5.88 8.79
C VAL A 93 -3.27 -6.43 9.82
N SER A 94 -4.50 -5.99 9.75
CA SER A 94 -5.63 -6.56 10.48
C SER A 94 -6.58 -7.25 9.52
N ILE A 95 -7.13 -8.40 9.90
CA ILE A 95 -8.17 -9.07 9.13
C ILE A 95 -9.48 -8.32 9.38
N THR A 96 -10.05 -7.76 8.32
CA THR A 96 -11.33 -7.06 8.38
C THR A 96 -12.51 -8.00 8.20
N GLU A 97 -12.32 -9.06 7.37
CA GLU A 97 -13.36 -9.99 7.02
C GLU A 97 -12.77 -11.34 6.58
N ILE A 98 -13.44 -12.45 6.91
CA ILE A 98 -13.30 -13.74 6.23
C ILE A 98 -14.43 -13.79 5.19
N ALA A 99 -14.10 -13.43 3.94
CA ALA A 99 -15.08 -13.30 2.87
C ALA A 99 -15.67 -14.66 2.46
N LYS A 100 -14.87 -15.72 2.58
CA LYS A 100 -15.31 -17.09 2.29
C LYS A 100 -14.47 -18.11 3.05
N GLU A 101 -15.13 -19.16 3.53
CA GLU A 101 -14.48 -20.37 4.06
C GLU A 101 -14.92 -21.56 3.22
N TYR A 102 -13.96 -22.43 2.86
CA TYR A 102 -14.17 -23.61 2.02
C TYR A 102 -14.18 -24.90 2.86
N ASP A 103 -14.83 -25.97 2.37
CA ASP A 103 -14.95 -27.25 3.09
C ASP A 103 -13.58 -27.88 3.42
N ASN A 104 -12.55 -27.61 2.62
CA ASN A 104 -11.17 -28.06 2.86
C ASN A 104 -10.42 -27.17 3.87
N GLY A 105 -11.10 -26.20 4.48
CA GLY A 105 -10.56 -25.25 5.43
C GLY A 105 -9.69 -24.15 4.81
N GLU A 106 -9.72 -23.96 3.49
CA GLU A 106 -9.17 -22.77 2.83
C GLU A 106 -10.05 -21.56 3.09
N MET A 107 -9.49 -20.37 2.98
CA MET A 107 -10.20 -19.14 3.30
C MET A 107 -9.80 -18.02 2.35
N ASP A 108 -10.78 -17.22 1.92
CA ASP A 108 -10.55 -15.91 1.33
C ASP A 108 -10.74 -14.85 2.41
N ILE A 109 -9.72 -14.07 2.65
CA ILE A 109 -9.74 -13.00 3.68
C ILE A 109 -9.49 -11.64 3.06
N ILE A 110 -10.08 -10.62 3.68
CA ILE A 110 -9.81 -9.22 3.38
C ILE A 110 -9.02 -8.65 4.55
N THR A 111 -7.89 -8.01 4.23
CA THR A 111 -7.02 -7.40 5.24
C THR A 111 -6.80 -5.92 4.97
N GLN A 112 -6.52 -5.16 6.02
CA GLN A 112 -6.24 -3.73 5.96
C GLN A 112 -4.86 -3.45 6.53
N GLY A 113 -3.97 -2.85 5.72
CA GLY A 113 -2.66 -2.37 6.13
C GLY A 113 -2.76 -1.17 7.09
N SER A 114 -1.89 -1.12 8.08
CA SER A 114 -1.93 -0.05 9.10
C SER A 114 -0.59 0.66 9.31
N HIS A 115 0.44 -0.02 9.75
CA HIS A 115 1.73 0.56 10.12
C HIS A 115 2.89 -0.16 9.47
N VAL A 116 3.92 0.56 9.07
CA VAL A 116 5.20 -0.05 8.70
C VAL A 116 5.88 -0.56 9.98
N PHE A 117 6.41 -1.77 9.91
CA PHE A 117 7.28 -2.31 10.95
C PHE A 117 8.65 -2.66 10.39
N ARG A 118 9.63 -2.72 11.28
CA ARG A 118 10.98 -3.17 11.01
C ARG A 118 11.26 -4.45 11.79
N ILE A 119 11.70 -5.50 11.10
CA ILE A 119 12.13 -6.76 11.72
C ILE A 119 13.49 -6.55 12.39
N LEU A 120 13.57 -6.92 13.65
CA LEU A 120 14.81 -6.98 14.42
C LEU A 120 15.34 -8.42 14.45
N GLU A 121 14.42 -9.40 14.59
CA GLU A 121 14.75 -10.83 14.64
C GLU A 121 13.58 -11.67 14.11
N ILE A 122 13.89 -12.70 13.32
CA ILE A 122 12.89 -13.67 12.84
C ILE A 122 12.92 -14.91 13.72
N ILE A 123 11.79 -15.23 14.33
CA ILE A 123 11.57 -16.44 15.13
C ILE A 123 10.96 -17.51 14.22
N LYS A 124 11.82 -18.36 13.67
CA LYS A 124 11.39 -19.39 12.68
C LYS A 124 10.51 -20.50 13.30
N LYS A 125 10.72 -20.81 14.57
CA LYS A 125 9.97 -21.86 15.29
C LYS A 125 9.39 -21.29 16.56
N ILE A 126 8.08 -21.28 16.67
CA ILE A 126 7.32 -20.92 17.86
C ILE A 126 6.78 -22.24 18.43
N PRO A 127 6.91 -22.51 19.74
CA PRO A 127 6.32 -23.71 20.35
C PRO A 127 4.83 -23.83 20.02
N ASP A 128 4.41 -25.01 19.61
CA ASP A 128 3.01 -25.36 19.27
C ASP A 128 2.38 -24.52 18.16
N LYS A 129 3.20 -23.92 17.26
CA LYS A 129 2.73 -23.17 16.11
C LYS A 129 3.38 -23.61 14.79
N LEU A 130 2.59 -23.64 13.72
CA LEU A 130 3.07 -23.95 12.37
C LEU A 130 3.67 -22.73 11.66
N TYR A 131 3.32 -21.51 12.09
CA TYR A 131 3.78 -20.27 11.51
C TYR A 131 4.99 -19.69 12.25
N SER A 132 5.70 -18.81 11.60
CA SER A 132 6.81 -18.06 12.18
C SER A 132 6.36 -16.68 12.68
N GLY A 133 7.17 -16.07 13.53
CA GLY A 133 6.97 -14.72 14.01
C GLY A 133 8.23 -13.88 13.89
N ALA A 134 8.12 -12.62 14.26
CA ALA A 134 9.26 -11.72 14.34
C ALA A 134 9.16 -10.80 15.55
N ILE A 135 10.32 -10.45 16.09
CA ILE A 135 10.47 -9.32 17.00
C ILE A 135 10.64 -8.08 16.13
N VAL A 136 9.76 -7.11 16.31
CA VAL A 136 9.71 -5.91 15.46
C VAL A 136 9.69 -4.63 16.29
N ASN A 137 10.10 -3.53 15.69
CA ASN A 137 9.77 -2.18 16.13
C ASN A 137 8.96 -1.45 15.07
N TYR A 138 8.37 -0.34 15.46
CA TYR A 138 7.57 0.52 14.57
C TYR A 138 8.30 1.84 14.40
N PRO A 139 8.99 2.05 13.26
CA PRO A 139 9.60 3.34 12.98
C PRO A 139 8.51 4.42 12.90
N GLU A 140 8.86 5.63 13.28
CA GLU A 140 7.97 6.77 13.16
C GLU A 140 7.77 7.08 11.66
N ASN A 141 6.56 6.78 11.17
CA ASN A 141 6.16 7.01 9.79
C ASN A 141 5.17 8.18 9.76
N SER A 142 5.60 9.29 9.19
CA SER A 142 4.87 10.55 9.26
C SER A 142 4.35 10.97 7.88
N ASP A 143 3.04 11.18 7.80
CA ASP A 143 2.37 11.84 6.68
C ASP A 143 2.19 13.36 6.93
N VAL A 144 2.82 13.86 8.02
CA VAL A 144 2.77 15.29 8.38
C VAL A 144 3.62 16.09 7.39
N TYR A 145 3.07 17.19 6.94
CA TYR A 145 3.67 18.13 5.95
C TYR A 145 3.80 17.56 4.52
N PRO A 146 2.72 17.04 3.91
CA PRO A 146 2.76 16.73 2.49
C PRO A 146 2.97 18.03 1.69
N ARG A 147 3.88 18.00 0.74
CA ARG A 147 4.07 19.09 -0.19
C ARG A 147 3.02 19.04 -1.29
N LYS A 148 2.00 19.87 -1.18
CA LYS A 148 0.88 19.89 -2.15
C LYS A 148 1.35 20.19 -3.58
N ASP A 149 2.33 21.10 -3.72
CA ASP A 149 2.95 21.43 -5.01
C ASP A 149 3.62 20.20 -5.64
N LEU A 150 4.36 19.45 -4.85
CA LEU A 150 5.06 18.25 -5.29
C LEU A 150 4.07 17.11 -5.63
N MET A 151 3.04 16.93 -4.81
CA MET A 151 1.99 15.95 -5.05
C MET A 151 1.25 16.19 -6.37
N LEU A 152 0.94 17.44 -6.70
CA LEU A 152 0.33 17.78 -7.98
C LEU A 152 1.24 17.43 -9.18
N VAL A 153 2.55 17.59 -9.04
CA VAL A 153 3.51 17.18 -10.09
C VAL A 153 3.50 15.67 -10.26
N VAL A 154 3.52 14.90 -9.15
CA VAL A 154 3.47 13.44 -9.17
C VAL A 154 2.17 12.92 -9.79
N LEU A 155 1.02 13.45 -9.35
CA LEU A 155 -0.29 13.10 -9.89
C LEU A 155 -0.39 13.35 -11.40
N LYS A 156 0.07 14.52 -11.85
CA LYS A 156 0.08 14.85 -13.28
C LYS A 156 0.95 13.88 -14.08
N ALA A 157 2.10 13.52 -13.54
CA ALA A 157 3.02 12.58 -14.18
C ALA A 157 2.44 11.16 -14.27
N ILE A 158 1.79 10.67 -13.22
CA ILE A 158 1.12 9.35 -13.22
C ILE A 158 -0.04 9.34 -14.20
N ARG A 159 -0.87 10.38 -14.24
CA ARG A 159 -1.97 10.49 -15.20
C ARG A 159 -1.47 10.49 -16.65
N GLU A 160 -0.36 11.17 -16.90
CA GLU A 160 0.28 11.14 -18.23
C GLU A 160 0.81 9.76 -18.56
N LEU A 161 1.45 9.07 -17.61
CA LEU A 161 1.88 7.68 -17.78
C LEU A 161 0.70 6.77 -18.09
N HIS A 162 -0.40 6.86 -17.35
CA HIS A 162 -1.62 6.09 -17.61
C HIS A 162 -2.22 6.39 -18.98
N ARG A 163 -2.24 7.66 -19.38
CA ARG A 163 -2.74 8.08 -20.71
C ARG A 163 -1.94 7.45 -21.82
N ILE A 164 -0.61 7.46 -21.74
CA ILE A 164 0.28 6.88 -22.77
C ILE A 164 0.11 5.36 -22.83
N LEU A 165 0.01 4.70 -21.69
CA LEU A 165 -0.12 3.24 -21.59
C LEU A 165 -1.57 2.75 -21.79
N ASN A 166 -2.54 3.64 -22.03
CA ASN A 166 -3.97 3.32 -22.13
C ASN A 166 -4.51 2.58 -20.88
N ILE A 167 -4.05 2.95 -19.70
CA ILE A 167 -4.51 2.41 -18.42
C ILE A 167 -5.72 3.21 -17.97
N SER A 168 -6.87 2.55 -17.83
CA SER A 168 -8.09 3.12 -17.24
C SER A 168 -8.21 2.63 -15.80
N LYS A 169 -7.56 3.32 -14.88
CA LYS A 169 -7.59 3.00 -13.45
C LYS A 169 -7.69 4.30 -12.66
N ASP A 170 -8.79 4.44 -11.92
CA ASP A 170 -9.03 5.58 -11.04
C ASP A 170 -8.45 5.36 -9.65
N PHE A 171 -8.12 6.45 -8.98
CA PHE A 171 -7.73 6.41 -7.58
C PHE A 171 -8.95 6.20 -6.68
N ARG A 172 -8.76 5.49 -5.57
CA ARG A 172 -9.85 5.18 -4.63
C ARG A 172 -10.28 6.37 -3.77
N LYS A 173 -9.44 7.41 -3.73
CA LYS A 173 -9.64 8.62 -2.92
C LYS A 173 -9.65 9.86 -3.82
N PRO A 174 -10.28 10.96 -3.40
CA PRO A 174 -10.13 12.25 -4.08
C PRO A 174 -8.66 12.75 -4.00
N ASP A 175 -8.26 13.56 -4.97
CA ASP A 175 -6.88 14.02 -5.14
C ASP A 175 -6.28 14.67 -3.89
N GLU A 176 -7.10 15.37 -3.12
CA GLU A 176 -6.70 16.10 -1.92
C GLU A 176 -6.37 15.18 -0.72
N GLU A 177 -6.85 13.94 -0.77
CA GLU A 177 -6.66 12.92 0.28
C GLU A 177 -5.59 11.88 -0.08
N LEU A 178 -5.06 11.94 -1.32
CA LEU A 178 -4.04 11.02 -1.77
C LEU A 178 -2.69 11.33 -1.11
N ASN A 179 -1.99 10.28 -0.74
CA ASN A 179 -0.58 10.32 -0.34
C ASN A 179 0.29 9.50 -1.29
N ALA A 180 1.60 9.53 -1.09
CA ALA A 180 2.53 8.81 -1.97
C ALA A 180 2.33 7.29 -1.97
N TYR A 181 1.89 6.70 -0.87
CA TYR A 181 1.57 5.28 -0.82
C TYR A 181 0.37 4.91 -1.71
N ASP A 182 -0.68 5.75 -1.75
CA ASP A 182 -1.83 5.55 -2.63
C ASP A 182 -1.44 5.55 -4.12
N LEU A 183 -0.32 6.21 -4.46
CA LEU A 183 0.18 6.40 -5.83
C LEU A 183 1.27 5.40 -6.24
N ALA A 184 1.88 4.70 -5.29
CA ALA A 184 3.08 3.89 -5.54
C ALA A 184 2.86 2.83 -6.63
N HIS A 185 1.82 2.01 -6.51
CA HIS A 185 1.48 0.96 -7.48
C HIS A 185 0.98 1.50 -8.84
N HIS A 186 0.85 2.82 -8.97
CA HIS A 186 0.47 3.48 -10.23
C HIS A 186 1.67 4.09 -10.97
N ALA A 187 2.84 4.13 -10.31
CA ALA A 187 4.03 4.79 -10.85
C ALA A 187 4.91 3.89 -11.72
N GLY A 188 4.62 2.58 -11.79
CA GLY A 188 5.43 1.62 -12.54
C GLY A 188 6.76 1.30 -11.87
N LEU A 189 6.79 1.30 -10.55
CA LEU A 189 7.93 0.87 -9.74
C LEU A 189 8.18 -0.64 -9.88
N SER A 190 9.43 -1.08 -9.83
CA SER A 190 9.76 -2.48 -9.59
C SER A 190 9.49 -2.86 -8.12
N LEU A 191 9.47 -4.15 -7.81
CA LEU A 191 9.26 -4.62 -6.44
C LEU A 191 10.32 -4.06 -5.47
N GLU A 192 11.57 -3.96 -5.92
CA GLU A 192 12.67 -3.37 -5.16
C GLU A 192 12.45 -1.86 -4.92
N GLU A 193 12.01 -1.13 -5.95
CA GLU A 193 11.71 0.30 -5.85
C GLU A 193 10.48 0.56 -4.95
N GLU A 194 9.45 -0.30 -5.02
CA GLU A 194 8.32 -0.26 -4.09
C GLU A 194 8.78 -0.47 -2.64
N TYR A 195 9.70 -1.42 -2.44
CA TYR A 195 10.28 -1.68 -1.13
C TYR A 195 11.14 -0.51 -0.62
N GLU A 196 11.93 0.12 -1.49
CA GLU A 196 12.66 1.34 -1.14
C GLU A 196 11.71 2.46 -0.70
N LEU A 197 10.60 2.64 -1.44
CA LEU A 197 9.56 3.61 -1.08
C LEU A 197 8.93 3.32 0.29
N LEU A 198 8.68 2.04 0.63
CA LEU A 198 8.16 1.63 1.93
C LEU A 198 9.10 2.05 3.07
N GLY A 199 10.40 2.01 2.84
CA GLY A 199 11.45 2.40 3.79
C GLY A 199 11.62 3.92 3.96
N LEU A 200 10.89 4.75 3.23
CA LEU A 200 10.89 6.21 3.38
C LEU A 200 9.80 6.64 4.36
N PHE A 201 10.19 7.11 5.54
CA PHE A 201 9.24 7.39 6.64
C PHE A 201 8.66 8.81 6.64
N ARG A 202 9.02 9.65 5.67
CA ARG A 202 8.45 11.00 5.50
C ARG A 202 7.73 11.11 4.17
N GLU A 203 6.52 11.65 4.19
CA GLU A 203 5.72 11.85 2.97
C GLU A 203 6.45 12.67 1.90
N GLU A 204 7.16 13.72 2.29
CA GLU A 204 7.95 14.53 1.37
C GLU A 204 9.05 13.73 0.65
N GLN A 205 9.71 12.78 1.35
CA GLN A 205 10.73 11.91 0.76
C GLN A 205 10.12 10.96 -0.27
N ARG A 206 8.93 10.39 0.04
CA ARG A 206 8.19 9.51 -0.86
C ARG A 206 7.74 10.24 -2.12
N GLN A 207 7.20 11.46 -1.96
CA GLN A 207 6.80 12.30 -3.09
C GLN A 207 7.98 12.66 -3.99
N GLU A 208 9.13 13.03 -3.43
CA GLU A 208 10.35 13.33 -4.20
C GLU A 208 10.90 12.08 -4.88
N TYR A 209 10.80 10.91 -4.25
CA TYR A 209 11.17 9.63 -4.84
C TYR A 209 10.32 9.34 -6.08
N LEU A 210 9.00 9.41 -5.95
CA LEU A 210 8.05 9.21 -7.07
C LEU A 210 8.28 10.20 -8.21
N LYS A 211 8.48 11.48 -7.90
CA LYS A 211 8.77 12.51 -8.90
C LYS A 211 10.03 12.18 -9.69
N ARG A 212 11.13 11.79 -9.00
CA ARG A 212 12.39 11.44 -9.66
C ARG A 212 12.27 10.17 -10.51
N HIS A 213 11.56 9.16 -10.03
CA HIS A 213 11.28 7.95 -10.78
C HIS A 213 10.48 8.26 -12.05
N LEU A 214 9.35 8.95 -11.94
CA LEU A 214 8.50 9.33 -13.06
C LEU A 214 9.23 10.23 -14.07
N GLY A 215 10.11 11.10 -13.61
CA GLY A 215 10.96 11.93 -14.48
C GLY A 215 11.93 11.13 -15.34
N LYS A 216 12.30 9.90 -14.92
CA LYS A 216 13.13 8.98 -15.71
C LYS A 216 12.26 8.08 -16.62
N VAL A 217 11.14 7.60 -16.13
CA VAL A 217 10.30 6.63 -16.83
C VAL A 217 9.50 7.27 -17.96
N LEU A 218 8.90 8.44 -17.74
CA LEU A 218 8.04 9.09 -18.73
C LEU A 218 8.70 9.33 -20.09
N PRO A 219 9.91 9.90 -20.18
CA PRO A 219 10.57 10.08 -21.47
C PRO A 219 10.78 8.77 -22.22
N VAL A 220 11.16 7.70 -21.52
CA VAL A 220 11.38 6.38 -22.12
C VAL A 220 10.08 5.81 -22.69
N VAL A 221 8.99 5.90 -21.93
CA VAL A 221 7.67 5.41 -22.35
C VAL A 221 7.15 6.19 -23.56
N VAL A 222 7.35 7.51 -23.60
CA VAL A 222 7.00 8.35 -24.76
C VAL A 222 7.79 7.93 -25.99
N GLU A 223 9.10 7.71 -25.89
CA GLU A 223 9.95 7.26 -27.00
C GLU A 223 9.52 5.88 -27.51
N MET A 224 9.17 4.96 -26.61
CA MET A 224 8.65 3.64 -26.98
C MET A 224 7.35 3.72 -27.75
N GLU A 225 6.41 4.59 -27.36
CA GLU A 225 5.14 4.76 -28.07
C GLU A 225 5.34 5.37 -29.44
N VAL A 226 6.21 6.38 -29.58
CA VAL A 226 6.58 6.95 -30.90
C VAL A 226 7.23 5.90 -31.80
N LEU A 227 8.09 5.02 -31.25
CA LEU A 227 8.70 3.93 -32.01
C LEU A 227 7.62 2.92 -32.49
N LYS A 228 6.71 2.55 -31.61
CA LYS A 228 5.59 1.66 -31.92
C LYS A 228 4.72 2.21 -33.05
N GLU A 229 4.36 3.50 -32.99
CA GLU A 229 3.61 4.17 -34.06
C GLU A 229 4.37 4.13 -35.40
N ARG A 230 5.69 4.40 -35.40
CA ARG A 230 6.51 4.30 -36.65
C ARG A 230 6.51 2.89 -37.22
N ILE A 231 6.63 1.86 -36.35
CA ILE A 231 6.60 0.45 -36.82
C ILE A 231 5.23 0.12 -37.42
N MET A 232 4.14 0.57 -36.80
CA MET A 232 2.78 0.35 -37.33
C MET A 232 2.60 1.03 -38.68
N LEU A 233 3.00 2.28 -38.84
CA LEU A 233 2.94 3.01 -40.09
C LEU A 233 3.75 2.30 -41.20
N ASN A 234 4.99 1.90 -40.93
CA ASN A 234 5.83 1.19 -41.85
C ASN A 234 5.28 -0.20 -42.24
N GLY A 235 4.54 -0.86 -41.32
CA GLY A 235 3.83 -2.11 -41.59
C GLY A 235 2.67 -1.96 -42.60
N HIS A 236 1.99 -0.82 -42.56
CA HIS A 236 0.88 -0.53 -43.51
C HIS A 236 1.35 -0.30 -44.95
N PHE A 237 2.56 0.24 -45.16
CA PHE A 237 3.09 0.44 -46.51
C PHE A 237 3.36 -0.87 -47.27
N LYS A 238 3.49 -2.00 -46.62
CA LYS A 238 3.62 -3.31 -47.25
C LYS A 238 2.30 -3.82 -47.88
N ASN A 239 1.18 -3.24 -47.54
CA ASN A 239 -0.15 -3.61 -48.04
C ASN A 239 -0.66 -2.66 -49.14
N LEU A 240 0.10 -1.65 -49.55
CA LEU A 240 -0.18 -0.86 -50.73
C LEU A 240 0.23 -1.71 -51.95
N SER A 241 -0.74 -2.42 -52.51
CA SER A 241 -0.61 -3.14 -53.73
C SER A 241 -0.08 -2.18 -54.83
N SER A 242 0.99 -2.62 -55.48
CA SER A 242 1.63 -2.08 -56.67
C SER A 242 0.85 -0.98 -57.39
N PHE A 243 1.41 0.23 -57.39
CA PHE A 243 1.07 1.23 -58.42
C PHE A 243 1.38 0.61 -59.80
N ARG A 244 0.36 0.30 -60.57
CA ARG A 244 0.51 0.04 -62.01
C ARG A 244 0.77 1.39 -62.68
N PHE A 245 1.97 1.60 -63.17
CA PHE A 245 2.26 2.62 -64.16
C PHE A 245 1.75 2.08 -65.47
N GLU A 246 0.72 2.71 -66.07
CA GLU A 246 0.41 2.64 -67.48
C GLU A 246 1.26 3.63 -68.25
#